data_c9c8fcb4a6699b5356103bfe07dd6bf1
#
_entry.id   c9c8fcb4a6699b5356103bfe07dd6bf1
#
_cell.length_a   1.000
_cell.length_b   1.000
_cell.length_c   1.000
_cell.angle_alpha   90.00
_cell.angle_beta   90.00
_cell.angle_gamma   90.00
#
_symmetry.space_group_name_H-M   'P 1'
#
loop_
_entity.id
_entity.type
_entity.pdbx_description
1 polymer ?
#
loop_
_entity_poly.entity_id
_entity_poly.type
_entity_poly.pdbx_seq_one_letter_code
_entity_poly.pdbx_strand_id
1 'polypeptide(L)'
;MSTLEESPPDFEVDSAASAAAASRPRTIWQLLLYNPSVCFGGAVLAVMLLTALLAPFLGTIDPSNIAPIYRNKVPGTERMLRLEDGSEVPITHWMGTDMLGRDVYSRVLYGSQISLVVGLAVAILSIAVGLAIGLVSGYIRWLDGIVMRVMDGLMAIPGILLAIALMSLFNAGIGTVIFAIFIPEIPRVVRLVRAIVLSIREEPYVEAAISVGTSVPLILIRHVLPNTIAPLIVQGTYICASAILVEAILSFLGVGIPPETPTWGNIMAEGRILFQIFPHNLLYPGIFLAVTILAVNVLGDGLRDTLDPRMAKRLG
;
A
#
# COMPACT_ATOMS: atom_id res chain seq x y z
N MET A 1 9.85 -73.85 -39.49
CA MET A 1 8.82 -72.97 -38.85
C MET A 1 9.53 -72.25 -37.70
N SER A 2 10.05 -71.07 -38.00
CA SER A 2 10.77 -70.21 -37.04
C SER A 2 9.83 -69.14 -36.58
N THR A 3 9.50 -69.14 -35.32
CA THR A 3 8.75 -68.08 -34.66
C THR A 3 9.75 -66.98 -34.27
N LEU A 4 9.61 -65.82 -34.91
CA LEU A 4 10.31 -64.62 -34.55
C LEU A 4 9.62 -64.04 -33.29
N GLU A 5 10.37 -63.93 -32.19
CA GLU A 5 10.02 -63.28 -30.93
C GLU A 5 10.32 -61.83 -31.15
N GLU A 6 9.26 -60.99 -31.34
CA GLU A 6 9.34 -59.55 -31.36
C GLU A 6 9.43 -59.00 -29.89
N SER A 7 10.60 -58.47 -29.61
CA SER A 7 10.77 -57.70 -28.35
C SER A 7 9.96 -56.36 -28.42
N PRO A 8 9.27 -55.95 -27.37
CA PRO A 8 8.55 -54.67 -27.36
C PRO A 8 9.53 -53.48 -27.33
N PRO A 9 9.18 -52.37 -27.96
CA PRO A 9 10.08 -51.21 -28.09
C PRO A 9 10.28 -50.47 -26.75
N ASP A 10 11.57 -50.22 -26.44
CA ASP A 10 12.06 -49.48 -25.27
C ASP A 10 11.70 -47.96 -25.23
N PHE A 11 10.54 -47.57 -25.75
CA PHE A 11 10.19 -46.16 -25.94
C PHE A 11 9.47 -45.47 -24.76
N GLU A 12 9.09 -46.15 -23.68
CA GLU A 12 8.32 -45.55 -22.61
C GLU A 12 9.13 -45.12 -21.36
N VAL A 13 10.36 -45.61 -21.20
CA VAL A 13 11.13 -45.32 -19.96
C VAL A 13 11.84 -43.97 -20.03
N ASP A 14 12.28 -43.52 -21.21
CA ASP A 14 12.98 -42.24 -21.36
C ASP A 14 12.05 -41.00 -21.30
N SER A 15 10.78 -41.18 -21.67
CA SER A 15 9.80 -40.09 -21.57
C SER A 15 9.38 -39.78 -20.12
N ALA A 16 9.31 -40.80 -19.27
CA ALA A 16 9.00 -40.68 -17.86
C ALA A 16 10.19 -40.08 -17.05
N ALA A 17 11.42 -40.44 -17.42
CA ALA A 17 12.63 -39.90 -16.83
C ALA A 17 12.84 -38.41 -17.22
N SER A 18 12.52 -38.04 -18.46
CA SER A 18 12.56 -36.67 -18.95
C SER A 18 11.45 -35.78 -18.29
N ALA A 19 10.26 -36.34 -18.05
CA ALA A 19 9.18 -35.67 -17.33
C ALA A 19 9.46 -35.50 -15.83
N ALA A 20 10.22 -36.43 -15.22
CA ALA A 20 10.62 -36.33 -13.80
C ALA A 20 11.78 -35.36 -13.56
N ALA A 21 12.52 -34.96 -14.61
CA ALA A 21 13.49 -33.85 -14.54
C ALA A 21 12.84 -32.47 -14.55
N ALA A 22 11.51 -32.38 -14.71
CA ALA A 22 10.75 -31.16 -14.75
C ALA A 22 10.50 -30.60 -13.35
N SER A 23 11.19 -29.51 -13.06
CA SER A 23 10.84 -28.46 -12.09
C SER A 23 10.89 -28.84 -10.62
N ARG A 24 12.05 -28.58 -9.99
CA ARG A 24 12.09 -28.29 -8.55
C ARG A 24 11.02 -27.21 -8.27
N PRO A 25 10.17 -27.39 -7.24
CA PRO A 25 9.16 -26.40 -6.90
C PRO A 25 9.87 -25.06 -6.65
N ARG A 26 9.56 -24.05 -7.46
CA ARG A 26 10.15 -22.72 -7.32
C ARG A 26 9.77 -22.19 -5.96
N THR A 27 10.73 -21.68 -5.21
CA THR A 27 10.48 -21.01 -3.92
C THR A 27 9.60 -19.77 -4.17
N ILE A 28 8.73 -19.42 -3.21
CA ILE A 28 7.84 -18.22 -3.30
C ILE A 28 8.64 -16.98 -3.71
N TRP A 29 9.85 -16.79 -3.19
CA TRP A 29 10.75 -15.70 -3.57
C TRP A 29 11.14 -15.71 -5.05
N GLN A 30 11.36 -16.87 -5.63
CA GLN A 30 11.66 -17.00 -7.05
C GLN A 30 10.44 -16.65 -7.91
N LEU A 31 9.23 -17.06 -7.48
CA LEU A 31 7.99 -16.72 -8.16
C LEU A 31 7.73 -15.22 -8.12
N LEU A 32 7.97 -14.56 -6.98
CA LEU A 32 7.82 -13.11 -6.82
C LEU A 32 8.79 -12.35 -7.74
N LEU A 33 10.06 -12.74 -7.79
CA LEU A 33 11.08 -12.11 -8.63
C LEU A 33 10.89 -12.41 -10.14
N TYR A 34 10.11 -13.42 -10.50
CA TYR A 34 9.80 -13.73 -11.88
C TYR A 34 8.57 -12.99 -12.42
N ASN A 35 7.76 -12.42 -11.53
CA ASN A 35 6.57 -11.65 -11.93
C ASN A 35 6.98 -10.22 -12.30
N PRO A 36 6.80 -9.77 -13.56
CA PRO A 36 7.22 -8.46 -14.02
C PRO A 36 6.49 -7.32 -13.28
N SER A 37 5.23 -7.52 -12.87
CA SER A 37 4.46 -6.53 -12.12
C SER A 37 5.02 -6.33 -10.71
N VAL A 38 5.44 -7.41 -10.04
CA VAL A 38 6.10 -7.33 -8.72
C VAL A 38 7.43 -6.61 -8.84
N CYS A 39 8.25 -6.96 -9.84
CA CYS A 39 9.55 -6.32 -10.06
C CYS A 39 9.39 -4.83 -10.40
N PHE A 40 8.51 -4.47 -11.31
CA PHE A 40 8.30 -3.09 -11.71
C PHE A 40 7.71 -2.25 -10.57
N GLY A 41 6.58 -2.69 -9.98
CA GLY A 41 5.94 -1.98 -8.88
C GLY A 41 6.86 -1.86 -7.66
N GLY A 42 7.57 -2.96 -7.32
CA GLY A 42 8.55 -2.99 -6.24
C GLY A 42 9.74 -2.07 -6.48
N ALA A 43 10.29 -2.02 -7.71
CA ALA A 43 11.39 -1.13 -8.05
C ALA A 43 11.00 0.35 -7.94
N VAL A 44 9.84 0.73 -8.47
CA VAL A 44 9.33 2.11 -8.39
C VAL A 44 9.10 2.50 -6.92
N LEU A 45 8.47 1.63 -6.13
CA LEU A 45 8.27 1.90 -4.70
C LEU A 45 9.59 1.97 -3.92
N ALA A 46 10.57 1.13 -4.26
CA ALA A 46 11.90 1.21 -3.66
C ALA A 46 12.58 2.56 -3.97
N VAL A 47 12.44 3.06 -5.21
CA VAL A 47 12.92 4.40 -5.57
C VAL A 47 12.20 5.47 -4.76
N MET A 48 10.86 5.41 -4.65
CA MET A 48 10.09 6.38 -3.86
C MET A 48 10.47 6.35 -2.37
N LEU A 49 10.68 5.15 -1.82
CA LEU A 49 11.12 4.99 -0.44
C LEU A 49 12.55 5.52 -0.22
N LEU A 50 13.45 5.26 -1.17
CA LEU A 50 14.82 5.77 -1.12
C LEU A 50 14.84 7.30 -1.25
N THR A 51 14.04 7.90 -2.14
CA THR A 51 13.93 9.36 -2.24
C THR A 51 13.38 9.97 -0.95
N ALA A 52 12.40 9.32 -0.31
CA ALA A 52 11.88 9.73 0.98
C ALA A 52 12.95 9.67 2.09
N LEU A 53 13.68 8.55 2.20
CA LEU A 53 14.70 8.35 3.23
C LEU A 53 15.93 9.23 3.02
N LEU A 54 16.35 9.40 1.77
CA LEU A 54 17.53 10.17 1.41
C LEU A 54 17.23 11.65 1.16
N ALA A 55 15.99 12.11 1.35
CA ALA A 55 15.61 13.50 1.14
C ALA A 55 16.62 14.51 1.71
N PRO A 56 17.11 14.40 2.97
CA PRO A 56 18.09 15.34 3.51
C PRO A 56 19.43 15.37 2.76
N PHE A 57 19.78 14.31 2.03
CA PHE A 57 21.06 14.17 1.30
C PHE A 57 20.93 14.49 -0.19
N LEU A 58 19.73 14.74 -0.70
CA LEU A 58 19.46 15.00 -2.12
C LEU A 58 19.53 16.49 -2.48
N GLY A 59 20.26 17.30 -1.73
CA GLY A 59 20.39 18.75 -1.97
C GLY A 59 19.12 19.53 -1.65
N THR A 60 18.27 18.99 -0.76
CA THR A 60 17.08 19.68 -0.26
C THR A 60 17.47 20.73 0.79
N ILE A 61 16.62 21.72 0.93
CA ILE A 61 16.66 22.70 2.03
C ILE A 61 15.47 22.43 2.98
N ASP A 62 15.44 23.14 4.11
CA ASP A 62 14.32 23.08 5.02
C ASP A 62 12.99 23.35 4.25
N PRO A 63 12.06 22.39 4.19
CA PRO A 63 10.81 22.53 3.44
C PRO A 63 9.87 23.61 4.00
N SER A 64 10.13 24.09 5.22
CA SER A 64 9.39 25.17 5.87
C SER A 64 10.01 26.57 5.64
N ASN A 65 11.19 26.64 5.02
CA ASN A 65 11.91 27.91 4.82
C ASN A 65 11.14 28.85 3.88
N ILE A 66 10.55 29.90 4.44
CA ILE A 66 9.76 30.90 3.74
C ILE A 66 10.66 32.01 3.17
N ALA A 67 10.52 32.33 1.87
CA ALA A 67 11.25 33.40 1.21
C ALA A 67 10.34 34.24 0.30
N PRO A 68 9.64 35.24 0.85
CA PRO A 68 8.61 36.00 0.12
C PRO A 68 9.08 36.69 -1.16
N ILE A 69 10.37 37.04 -1.28
CA ILE A 69 10.98 37.62 -2.48
C ILE A 69 11.02 36.61 -3.63
N TYR A 70 11.05 35.31 -3.31
CA TYR A 70 11.12 34.22 -4.28
C TYR A 70 9.79 33.53 -4.49
N ARG A 71 8.65 34.21 -4.29
CA ARG A 71 7.30 33.65 -4.50
C ARG A 71 7.09 33.26 -5.97
N ASN A 72 6.52 32.08 -6.19
CA ASN A 72 6.08 31.59 -7.51
C ASN A 72 7.16 31.71 -8.59
N LYS A 73 8.41 31.37 -8.28
CA LYS A 73 9.47 31.32 -9.26
C LYS A 73 9.42 30.03 -10.06
N VAL A 74 9.79 30.14 -11.32
CA VAL A 74 9.82 29.01 -12.25
C VAL A 74 10.92 28.00 -11.89
N PRO A 75 10.80 26.74 -12.30
CA PRO A 75 11.85 25.74 -12.15
C PRO A 75 13.18 26.23 -12.72
N GLY A 76 14.29 25.92 -12.01
CA GLY A 76 15.65 26.35 -12.38
C GLY A 76 16.04 27.73 -11.84
N THR A 77 15.18 28.42 -11.06
CA THR A 77 15.54 29.71 -10.46
C THR A 77 16.61 29.53 -9.39
N GLU A 78 17.67 30.35 -9.46
CA GLU A 78 18.74 30.37 -8.48
C GLU A 78 18.52 31.43 -7.40
N ARG A 79 18.99 31.14 -6.20
CA ARG A 79 18.99 32.07 -5.09
C ARG A 79 20.21 31.82 -4.17
N MET A 80 20.67 32.87 -3.50
CA MET A 80 21.63 32.73 -2.39
C MET A 80 20.87 32.42 -1.10
N LEU A 81 21.11 31.27 -0.50
CA LEU A 81 20.59 30.88 0.79
C LEU A 81 21.59 31.30 1.87
N ARG A 82 21.14 32.11 2.81
CA ARG A 82 21.95 32.47 3.97
C ARG A 82 21.79 31.39 5.04
N LEU A 83 22.88 30.77 5.42
CA LEU A 83 22.95 29.77 6.49
C LEU A 83 23.01 30.47 7.88
N GLU A 84 22.82 29.68 8.93
CA GLU A 84 22.85 30.18 10.32
C GLU A 84 24.22 30.76 10.72
N ASP A 85 25.31 30.27 10.12
CA ASP A 85 26.68 30.74 10.30
C ASP A 85 26.97 32.07 9.57
N GLY A 86 25.98 32.61 8.85
CA GLY A 86 26.09 33.84 8.05
C GLY A 86 26.68 33.67 6.66
N SER A 87 27.10 32.45 6.28
CA SER A 87 27.59 32.16 4.93
C SER A 87 26.41 32.13 3.93
N GLU A 88 26.71 32.45 2.67
CA GLU A 88 25.74 32.40 1.58
C GLU A 88 26.11 31.28 0.61
N VAL A 89 25.16 30.36 0.37
CA VAL A 89 25.33 29.23 -0.54
C VAL A 89 24.35 29.37 -1.70
N PRO A 90 24.80 29.25 -2.95
CA PRO A 90 23.90 29.24 -4.09
C PRO A 90 23.07 27.95 -4.11
N ILE A 91 21.76 28.10 -4.21
CA ILE A 91 20.81 26.99 -4.34
C ILE A 91 19.97 27.17 -5.60
N THR A 92 19.61 26.05 -6.24
CA THR A 92 18.74 26.03 -7.41
C THR A 92 17.39 25.41 -7.05
N HIS A 93 16.31 26.13 -7.29
CA HIS A 93 14.95 25.62 -7.12
C HIS A 93 14.55 24.75 -8.31
N TRP A 94 14.92 23.46 -8.29
CA TRP A 94 14.72 22.52 -9.39
C TRP A 94 13.26 22.39 -9.85
N MET A 95 12.30 22.44 -8.92
CA MET A 95 10.86 22.39 -9.21
C MET A 95 10.19 23.75 -9.01
N GLY A 96 10.97 24.83 -8.88
CA GLY A 96 10.45 26.18 -8.62
C GLY A 96 10.07 26.39 -7.16
N THR A 97 9.29 27.45 -6.90
CA THR A 97 8.86 27.84 -5.55
C THR A 97 7.35 28.03 -5.48
N ASP A 98 6.80 27.88 -4.27
CA ASP A 98 5.37 28.03 -4.00
C ASP A 98 4.96 29.51 -3.71
N MET A 99 3.71 29.69 -3.30
CA MET A 99 3.13 31.01 -2.99
C MET A 99 3.81 31.73 -1.79
N LEU A 100 4.53 30.99 -0.94
CA LEU A 100 5.30 31.53 0.18
C LEU A 100 6.80 31.62 -0.13
N GLY A 101 7.21 31.22 -1.33
CA GLY A 101 8.62 31.17 -1.76
C GLY A 101 9.39 29.98 -1.18
N ARG A 102 8.68 28.94 -0.69
CA ARG A 102 9.31 27.71 -0.23
C ARG A 102 9.70 26.84 -1.43
N ASP A 103 10.74 26.05 -1.27
CA ASP A 103 11.25 25.18 -2.33
C ASP A 103 10.31 23.98 -2.59
N VAL A 104 9.73 23.90 -3.78
CA VAL A 104 8.80 22.82 -4.15
C VAL A 104 9.51 21.48 -4.24
N TYR A 105 10.77 21.43 -4.69
CA TYR A 105 11.57 20.20 -4.75
C TYR A 105 11.74 19.58 -3.36
N SER A 106 12.21 20.37 -2.39
CA SER A 106 12.35 19.92 -1.00
C SER A 106 11.01 19.46 -0.42
N ARG A 107 9.94 20.24 -0.63
CA ARG A 107 8.60 19.90 -0.14
C ARG A 107 8.05 18.61 -0.74
N VAL A 108 8.27 18.33 -2.01
CA VAL A 108 7.82 17.10 -2.68
C VAL A 108 8.56 15.87 -2.14
N LEU A 109 9.89 15.97 -1.93
CA LEU A 109 10.68 14.86 -1.39
C LEU A 109 10.35 14.59 0.08
N TYR A 110 10.27 15.61 0.93
CA TYR A 110 9.82 15.45 2.32
C TYR A 110 8.35 15.03 2.41
N GLY A 111 7.50 15.51 1.49
CA GLY A 111 6.11 15.10 1.39
C GLY A 111 5.93 13.62 1.13
N SER A 112 6.86 12.99 0.40
CA SER A 112 6.82 11.54 0.19
C SER A 112 6.98 10.74 1.48
N GLN A 113 7.75 11.24 2.47
CA GLN A 113 7.88 10.58 3.79
C GLN A 113 6.52 10.50 4.48
N ILE A 114 5.81 11.61 4.54
CA ILE A 114 4.53 11.70 5.25
C ILE A 114 3.45 10.88 4.54
N SER A 115 3.31 11.04 3.21
CA SER A 115 2.29 10.32 2.44
C SER A 115 2.51 8.80 2.47
N LEU A 116 3.76 8.31 2.40
CA LEU A 116 4.08 6.89 2.53
C LEU A 116 3.84 6.35 3.94
N VAL A 117 4.20 7.12 4.98
CA VAL A 117 3.94 6.75 6.38
C VAL A 117 2.44 6.64 6.64
N VAL A 118 1.64 7.58 6.16
CA VAL A 118 0.17 7.51 6.31
C VAL A 118 -0.39 6.28 5.61
N GLY A 119 -0.02 6.05 4.34
CA GLY A 119 -0.49 4.90 3.59
C GLY A 119 -0.19 3.57 4.27
N LEU A 120 1.07 3.40 4.71
CA LEU A 120 1.51 2.17 5.37
C LEU A 120 0.88 1.99 6.76
N ALA A 121 0.81 3.05 7.56
CA ALA A 121 0.20 3.01 8.90
C ALA A 121 -1.28 2.64 8.84
N VAL A 122 -2.05 3.26 7.92
CA VAL A 122 -3.46 2.94 7.70
C VAL A 122 -3.62 1.47 7.28
N ALA A 123 -2.80 0.98 6.34
CA ALA A 123 -2.87 -0.41 5.91
C ALA A 123 -2.60 -1.39 7.06
N ILE A 124 -1.54 -1.17 7.84
CA ILE A 124 -1.18 -2.02 8.98
C ILE A 124 -2.28 -2.02 10.04
N LEU A 125 -2.78 -0.83 10.43
CA LEU A 125 -3.82 -0.72 11.46
C LEU A 125 -5.14 -1.36 11.00
N SER A 126 -5.55 -1.12 9.75
CA SER A 126 -6.77 -1.70 9.19
C SER A 126 -6.70 -3.23 9.14
N ILE A 127 -5.55 -3.77 8.71
CA ILE A 127 -5.31 -5.22 8.69
C ILE A 127 -5.30 -5.78 10.12
N ALA A 128 -4.58 -5.17 11.05
CA ALA A 128 -4.48 -5.68 12.42
C ALA A 128 -5.85 -5.73 13.11
N VAL A 129 -6.59 -4.63 13.07
CA VAL A 129 -7.92 -4.52 13.70
C VAL A 129 -8.95 -5.38 12.95
N GLY A 130 -8.96 -5.29 11.61
CA GLY A 130 -9.90 -6.05 10.79
C GLY A 130 -9.67 -7.56 10.85
N LEU A 131 -8.42 -8.02 10.93
CA LEU A 131 -8.06 -9.42 11.13
C LEU A 131 -8.58 -9.92 12.48
N ALA A 132 -8.31 -9.21 13.58
CA ALA A 132 -8.76 -9.58 14.91
C ALA A 132 -10.28 -9.72 14.97
N ILE A 133 -11.01 -8.70 14.48
CA ILE A 133 -12.47 -8.71 14.46
C ILE A 133 -13.00 -9.81 13.52
N GLY A 134 -12.42 -9.94 12.31
CA GLY A 134 -12.86 -10.91 11.31
C GLY A 134 -12.65 -12.37 11.72
N LEU A 135 -11.53 -12.68 12.39
CA LEU A 135 -11.29 -14.02 12.94
C LEU A 135 -12.32 -14.39 14.00
N VAL A 136 -12.58 -13.49 14.96
CA VAL A 136 -13.51 -13.74 16.05
C VAL A 136 -14.95 -13.82 15.54
N SER A 137 -15.38 -12.88 14.71
CA SER A 137 -16.74 -12.86 14.18
C SER A 137 -17.02 -14.03 13.24
N GLY A 138 -16.09 -14.37 12.34
CA GLY A 138 -16.25 -15.49 11.40
C GLY A 138 -16.32 -16.87 12.10
N TYR A 139 -15.73 -17.00 13.28
CA TYR A 139 -15.77 -18.24 14.03
C TYR A 139 -16.98 -18.34 14.98
N ILE A 140 -17.37 -17.25 15.66
CA ILE A 140 -18.43 -17.21 16.68
C ILE A 140 -19.74 -16.74 16.05
N ARG A 141 -20.67 -17.67 15.78
CA ARG A 141 -21.92 -17.42 15.03
C ARG A 141 -22.80 -16.31 15.60
N TRP A 142 -22.97 -16.24 16.95
CA TRP A 142 -23.84 -15.21 17.54
C TRP A 142 -23.24 -13.81 17.43
N LEU A 143 -21.90 -13.70 17.46
CA LEU A 143 -21.19 -12.44 17.35
C LEU A 143 -21.16 -11.94 15.90
N ASP A 144 -21.13 -12.85 14.94
CA ASP A 144 -21.10 -12.55 13.50
C ASP A 144 -22.25 -11.61 13.08
N GLY A 145 -23.48 -11.92 13.50
CA GLY A 145 -24.65 -11.10 13.17
C GLY A 145 -24.54 -9.65 13.68
N ILE A 146 -24.01 -9.46 14.89
CA ILE A 146 -23.83 -8.13 15.49
C ILE A 146 -22.71 -7.37 14.80
N VAL A 147 -21.54 -8.00 14.65
CA VAL A 147 -20.36 -7.38 14.02
C VAL A 147 -20.67 -6.98 12.60
N MET A 148 -21.29 -7.87 11.82
CA MET A 148 -21.62 -7.56 10.42
C MET A 148 -22.63 -6.42 10.32
N ARG A 149 -23.58 -6.27 11.24
CA ARG A 149 -24.50 -5.14 11.27
C ARG A 149 -23.77 -3.81 11.50
N VAL A 150 -22.78 -3.80 12.39
CA VAL A 150 -21.93 -2.62 12.61
C VAL A 150 -21.08 -2.31 11.39
N MET A 151 -20.48 -3.34 10.77
CA MET A 151 -19.68 -3.16 9.54
C MET A 151 -20.53 -2.63 8.38
N ASP A 152 -21.75 -3.13 8.24
CA ASP A 152 -22.71 -2.67 7.23
C ASP A 152 -23.11 -1.20 7.46
N GLY A 153 -23.31 -0.80 8.71
CA GLY A 153 -23.58 0.58 9.09
C GLY A 153 -22.43 1.53 8.74
N LEU A 154 -21.18 1.11 9.00
CA LEU A 154 -19.98 1.88 8.64
C LEU A 154 -19.85 2.02 7.11
N MET A 155 -20.14 0.98 6.35
CA MET A 155 -20.05 1.02 4.88
C MET A 155 -21.23 1.75 4.21
N ALA A 156 -22.31 2.02 4.91
CA ALA A 156 -23.42 2.81 4.39
C ALA A 156 -23.03 4.29 4.20
N ILE A 157 -22.01 4.76 4.95
CA ILE A 157 -21.49 6.12 4.83
C ILE A 157 -20.31 6.08 3.83
N PRO A 158 -20.27 6.95 2.80
CA PRO A 158 -19.10 7.08 1.94
C PRO A 158 -17.84 7.34 2.77
N GLY A 159 -16.77 6.52 2.58
CA GLY A 159 -15.60 6.54 3.44
C GLY A 159 -14.94 7.90 3.60
N ILE A 160 -14.88 8.69 2.51
CA ILE A 160 -14.31 10.05 2.57
C ILE A 160 -15.16 10.99 3.43
N LEU A 161 -16.49 10.89 3.40
CA LEU A 161 -17.37 11.72 4.24
C LEU A 161 -17.23 11.33 5.71
N LEU A 162 -17.09 10.03 6.00
CA LEU A 162 -16.83 9.56 7.35
C LEU A 162 -15.46 10.05 7.84
N ALA A 163 -14.43 10.03 6.99
CA ALA A 163 -13.11 10.55 7.34
C ALA A 163 -13.16 12.07 7.65
N ILE A 164 -13.83 12.87 6.83
CA ILE A 164 -14.03 14.32 7.09
C ILE A 164 -14.76 14.56 8.41
N ALA A 165 -15.84 13.79 8.66
CA ALA A 165 -16.58 13.90 9.91
C ALA A 165 -15.71 13.58 11.14
N LEU A 166 -14.89 12.53 11.06
CA LEU A 166 -13.95 12.17 12.14
C LEU A 166 -12.86 13.23 12.32
N MET A 167 -12.31 13.80 11.23
CA MET A 167 -11.34 14.87 11.29
C MET A 167 -11.87 16.12 12.02
N SER A 168 -13.16 16.43 11.86
CA SER A 168 -13.78 17.59 12.49
C SER A 168 -13.93 17.48 14.02
N LEU A 169 -13.80 16.28 14.57
CA LEU A 169 -13.92 16.02 16.02
C LEU A 169 -12.59 16.14 16.77
N PHE A 170 -11.47 16.15 16.06
CA PHE A 170 -10.13 16.12 16.66
C PHE A 170 -9.25 17.24 16.09
N ASN A 171 -8.17 17.56 16.78
CA ASN A 171 -7.17 18.50 16.27
C ASN A 171 -6.47 17.95 15.03
N ALA A 172 -6.22 18.82 14.05
CA ALA A 172 -5.52 18.44 12.83
C ALA A 172 -4.11 17.92 13.12
N GLY A 173 -3.75 16.82 12.45
CA GLY A 173 -2.43 16.19 12.62
C GLY A 173 -2.35 14.83 11.92
N ILE A 174 -1.13 14.31 11.79
CA ILE A 174 -0.88 13.02 11.10
C ILE A 174 -1.65 11.88 11.77
N GLY A 175 -1.63 11.81 13.10
CA GLY A 175 -2.33 10.76 13.85
C GLY A 175 -3.84 10.79 13.63
N THR A 176 -4.45 11.97 13.61
CA THR A 176 -5.89 12.15 13.36
C THR A 176 -6.25 11.73 11.94
N VAL A 177 -5.43 12.07 10.95
CA VAL A 177 -5.63 11.65 9.55
C VAL A 177 -5.56 10.13 9.43
N ILE A 178 -4.54 9.49 10.02
CA ILE A 178 -4.43 8.02 10.04
C ILE A 178 -5.68 7.42 10.68
N PHE A 179 -6.11 7.92 11.85
CA PHE A 179 -7.30 7.45 12.55
C PHE A 179 -8.56 7.61 11.70
N ALA A 180 -8.75 8.75 11.06
CA ALA A 180 -9.92 9.05 10.25
C ALA A 180 -10.01 8.16 8.99
N ILE A 181 -8.86 7.80 8.39
CA ILE A 181 -8.82 6.98 7.17
C ILE A 181 -8.92 5.48 7.49
N PHE A 182 -8.31 4.98 8.58
CA PHE A 182 -8.30 3.55 8.83
C PHE A 182 -9.67 3.00 9.26
N ILE A 183 -10.51 3.80 9.97
CA ILE A 183 -11.84 3.34 10.42
C ILE A 183 -12.74 2.91 9.25
N PRO A 184 -12.93 3.70 8.17
CA PRO A 184 -13.69 3.27 7.00
C PRO A 184 -13.14 2.03 6.28
N GLU A 185 -11.83 1.72 6.44
CA GLU A 185 -11.20 0.56 5.80
C GLU A 185 -11.36 -0.75 6.60
N ILE A 186 -11.64 -0.68 7.92
CA ILE A 186 -11.84 -1.87 8.77
C ILE A 186 -12.87 -2.84 8.19
N PRO A 187 -14.09 -2.41 7.78
CA PRO A 187 -15.11 -3.32 7.30
C PRO A 187 -14.70 -4.18 6.11
N ARG A 188 -13.86 -3.65 5.22
CA ARG A 188 -13.34 -4.40 4.06
C ARG A 188 -12.47 -5.58 4.50
N VAL A 189 -11.59 -5.35 5.47
CA VAL A 189 -10.71 -6.39 6.01
C VAL A 189 -11.52 -7.41 6.80
N VAL A 190 -12.44 -6.96 7.65
CA VAL A 190 -13.32 -7.85 8.44
C VAL A 190 -14.09 -8.80 7.53
N ARG A 191 -14.70 -8.29 6.45
CA ARG A 191 -15.47 -9.12 5.49
C ARG A 191 -14.57 -10.12 4.77
N LEU A 192 -13.36 -9.70 4.34
CA LEU A 192 -12.40 -10.58 3.70
C LEU A 192 -12.00 -11.74 4.63
N VAL A 193 -11.57 -11.41 5.85
CA VAL A 193 -11.13 -12.42 6.83
C VAL A 193 -12.29 -13.34 7.21
N ARG A 194 -13.47 -12.79 7.48
CA ARG A 194 -14.68 -13.57 7.77
C ARG A 194 -14.99 -14.57 6.67
N ALA A 195 -14.93 -14.16 5.40
CA ALA A 195 -15.21 -15.06 4.28
C ALA A 195 -14.22 -16.25 4.26
N ILE A 196 -12.94 -15.98 4.52
CA ILE A 196 -11.90 -17.01 4.60
C ILE A 196 -12.15 -17.95 5.80
N VAL A 197 -12.49 -17.40 6.98
CA VAL A 197 -12.79 -18.19 8.18
C VAL A 197 -13.95 -19.15 7.91
N LEU A 198 -15.03 -18.66 7.29
CA LEU A 198 -16.21 -19.49 6.98
C LEU A 198 -15.86 -20.63 6.01
N SER A 199 -15.06 -20.35 4.98
CA SER A 199 -14.60 -21.38 4.03
C SER A 199 -13.71 -22.42 4.71
N ILE A 200 -12.70 -21.98 5.48
CA ILE A 200 -11.73 -22.90 6.11
C ILE A 200 -12.36 -23.74 7.22
N ARG A 201 -13.36 -23.21 7.91
CA ARG A 201 -14.05 -23.92 8.98
C ARG A 201 -14.75 -25.21 8.49
N GLU A 202 -15.10 -25.27 7.20
CA GLU A 202 -15.76 -26.41 6.58
C GLU A 202 -14.77 -27.42 5.96
N GLU A 203 -13.48 -27.18 6.10
CA GLU A 203 -12.43 -28.06 5.58
C GLU A 203 -12.25 -29.31 6.48
N PRO A 204 -12.08 -30.52 5.90
CA PRO A 204 -11.98 -31.80 6.65
C PRO A 204 -10.88 -31.81 7.71
N TYR A 205 -9.74 -31.14 7.47
CA TYR A 205 -8.66 -31.10 8.46
C TYR A 205 -9.00 -30.24 9.69
N VAL A 206 -9.88 -29.24 9.55
CA VAL A 206 -10.38 -28.44 10.67
C VAL A 206 -11.42 -29.24 11.47
N GLU A 207 -12.31 -29.95 10.79
CA GLU A 207 -13.26 -30.87 11.46
C GLU A 207 -12.54 -31.96 12.25
N ALA A 208 -11.47 -32.54 11.69
CA ALA A 208 -10.63 -33.49 12.39
C ALA A 208 -9.99 -32.87 13.64
N ALA A 209 -9.47 -31.62 13.54
CA ALA A 209 -8.89 -30.92 14.69
C ALA A 209 -9.93 -30.66 15.81
N ILE A 210 -11.18 -30.32 15.44
CA ILE A 210 -12.29 -30.14 16.39
C ILE A 210 -12.61 -31.48 17.06
N SER A 211 -12.67 -32.56 16.28
CA SER A 211 -13.01 -33.92 16.79
C SER A 211 -11.98 -34.47 17.82
N VAL A 212 -10.71 -34.05 17.69
CA VAL A 212 -9.64 -34.38 18.64
C VAL A 212 -9.65 -33.44 19.86
N GLY A 213 -10.56 -32.45 19.91
CA GLY A 213 -10.72 -31.55 21.05
C GLY A 213 -9.76 -30.34 21.05
N THR A 214 -9.24 -29.96 19.88
CA THR A 214 -8.39 -28.77 19.76
C THR A 214 -9.16 -27.51 20.13
N SER A 215 -8.58 -26.65 20.98
CA SER A 215 -9.22 -25.41 21.43
C SER A 215 -9.37 -24.41 20.31
N VAL A 216 -10.46 -23.61 20.36
CA VAL A 216 -10.79 -22.59 19.35
C VAL A 216 -9.64 -21.61 19.05
N PRO A 217 -8.96 -21.02 20.03
CA PRO A 217 -7.83 -20.13 19.73
C PRO A 217 -6.71 -20.82 18.95
N LEU A 218 -6.45 -22.10 19.25
CA LEU A 218 -5.41 -22.85 18.56
C LEU A 218 -5.82 -23.17 17.11
N ILE A 219 -7.10 -23.46 16.86
CA ILE A 219 -7.63 -23.62 15.49
C ILE A 219 -7.45 -22.34 14.71
N LEU A 220 -7.84 -21.19 15.28
CA LEU A 220 -7.72 -19.89 14.62
C LEU A 220 -6.26 -19.56 14.28
N ILE A 221 -5.32 -19.78 15.21
CA ILE A 221 -3.92 -19.43 15.00
C ILE A 221 -3.22 -20.43 14.05
N ARG A 222 -3.49 -21.73 14.19
CA ARG A 222 -2.74 -22.78 13.47
C ARG A 222 -3.31 -23.12 12.10
N HIS A 223 -4.63 -23.03 11.95
CA HIS A 223 -5.31 -23.47 10.72
C HIS A 223 -5.91 -22.32 9.92
N VAL A 224 -6.46 -21.29 10.57
CA VAL A 224 -7.13 -20.19 9.87
C VAL A 224 -6.17 -19.06 9.52
N LEU A 225 -5.43 -18.54 10.50
CA LEU A 225 -4.54 -17.39 10.32
C LEU A 225 -3.53 -17.54 9.16
N PRO A 226 -2.83 -18.70 8.99
CA PRO A 226 -1.89 -18.84 7.88
C PRO A 226 -2.52 -18.69 6.50
N ASN A 227 -3.78 -19.11 6.36
CA ASN A 227 -4.53 -19.02 5.10
C ASN A 227 -5.06 -17.60 4.82
N THR A 228 -5.08 -16.70 5.82
CA THR A 228 -5.49 -15.31 5.65
C THR A 228 -4.33 -14.41 5.22
N ILE A 229 -3.07 -14.83 5.41
CA ILE A 229 -1.89 -13.96 5.21
C ILE A 229 -1.80 -13.49 3.75
N ALA A 230 -1.87 -14.41 2.78
CA ALA A 230 -1.72 -14.05 1.37
C ALA A 230 -2.82 -13.08 0.89
N PRO A 231 -4.13 -13.33 1.11
CA PRO A 231 -5.18 -12.36 0.79
C PRO A 231 -5.02 -11.01 1.54
N LEU A 232 -4.52 -11.02 2.78
CA LEU A 232 -4.32 -9.80 3.57
C LEU A 232 -3.15 -8.96 3.05
N ILE A 233 -2.07 -9.58 2.59
CA ILE A 233 -0.96 -8.85 1.95
C ILE A 233 -1.48 -8.10 0.72
N VAL A 234 -2.24 -8.76 -0.13
CA VAL A 234 -2.86 -8.15 -1.31
C VAL A 234 -3.83 -7.03 -0.92
N GLN A 235 -4.72 -7.30 0.05
CA GLN A 235 -5.66 -6.27 0.53
C GLN A 235 -4.92 -5.07 1.12
N GLY A 236 -3.79 -5.30 1.79
CA GLY A 236 -2.95 -4.25 2.37
C GLY A 236 -2.37 -3.29 1.34
N THR A 237 -1.96 -3.78 0.18
CA THR A 237 -1.48 -2.89 -0.90
C THR A 237 -2.59 -1.99 -1.41
N TYR A 238 -3.80 -2.51 -1.64
CA TYR A 238 -4.95 -1.69 -2.04
C TYR A 238 -5.34 -0.65 -0.98
N ILE A 239 -5.33 -1.02 0.31
CA ILE A 239 -5.60 -0.08 1.39
C ILE A 239 -4.51 1.00 1.44
N CYS A 240 -3.24 0.64 1.27
CA CYS A 240 -2.13 1.59 1.26
C CYS A 240 -2.30 2.62 0.12
N ALA A 241 -2.57 2.16 -1.11
CA ALA A 241 -2.82 3.04 -2.25
C ALA A 241 -4.04 3.96 -2.03
N SER A 242 -5.14 3.39 -1.54
CA SER A 242 -6.36 4.12 -1.20
C SER A 242 -6.10 5.18 -0.12
N ALA A 243 -5.36 4.84 0.93
CA ALA A 243 -5.06 5.72 2.04
C ALA A 243 -4.19 6.92 1.61
N ILE A 244 -3.17 6.69 0.78
CA ILE A 244 -2.36 7.77 0.19
C ILE A 244 -3.23 8.72 -0.62
N LEU A 245 -4.16 8.19 -1.43
CA LEU A 245 -5.06 9.00 -2.23
C LEU A 245 -6.04 9.79 -1.35
N VAL A 246 -6.66 9.16 -0.35
CA VAL A 246 -7.61 9.81 0.56
C VAL A 246 -6.92 10.88 1.40
N GLU A 247 -5.69 10.64 1.90
CA GLU A 247 -4.87 11.66 2.57
C GLU A 247 -4.68 12.87 1.67
N ALA A 248 -4.24 12.64 0.43
CA ALA A 248 -4.02 13.72 -0.52
C ALA A 248 -5.30 14.52 -0.81
N ILE A 249 -6.47 13.85 -0.90
CA ILE A 249 -7.76 14.52 -1.09
C ILE A 249 -8.14 15.34 0.16
N LEU A 250 -8.00 14.78 1.38
CA LEU A 250 -8.30 15.50 2.62
C LEU A 250 -7.41 16.73 2.78
N SER A 251 -6.11 16.60 2.53
CA SER A 251 -5.15 17.70 2.57
C SER A 251 -5.43 18.74 1.47
N PHE A 252 -5.80 18.29 0.25
CA PHE A 252 -6.19 19.17 -0.85
C PHE A 252 -7.46 19.98 -0.55
N LEU A 253 -8.39 19.42 0.21
CA LEU A 253 -9.60 20.10 0.67
C LEU A 253 -9.34 21.01 1.88
N GLY A 254 -8.16 20.95 2.49
CA GLY A 254 -7.76 21.76 3.63
C GLY A 254 -8.25 21.24 4.99
N VAL A 255 -8.73 19.98 5.04
CA VAL A 255 -9.18 19.32 6.27
C VAL A 255 -8.19 18.21 6.73
N GLY A 256 -7.07 18.04 6.03
CA GLY A 256 -6.07 17.01 6.29
C GLY A 256 -4.97 17.45 7.28
N ILE A 257 -3.73 17.13 6.91
CA ILE A 257 -2.52 17.49 7.68
C ILE A 257 -2.29 19.01 7.56
N PRO A 258 -1.81 19.68 8.63
CA PRO A 258 -1.51 21.11 8.58
C PRO A 258 -0.50 21.47 7.48
N PRO A 259 -0.64 22.65 6.81
CA PRO A 259 0.17 23.02 5.64
C PRO A 259 1.66 23.27 5.95
N GLU A 260 2.04 23.40 7.21
CA GLU A 260 3.42 23.47 7.68
C GLU A 260 4.16 22.14 7.42
N THR A 261 3.45 21.02 7.55
CA THR A 261 3.97 19.69 7.27
C THR A 261 3.78 19.40 5.77
N PRO A 262 4.86 19.22 5.00
CA PRO A 262 4.74 18.97 3.57
C PRO A 262 4.09 17.60 3.32
N THR A 263 3.02 17.57 2.55
CA THR A 263 2.43 16.37 1.93
C THR A 263 2.13 16.69 0.47
N TRP A 264 2.02 15.68 -0.38
CA TRP A 264 1.67 15.94 -1.77
C TRP A 264 0.32 16.64 -1.90
N GLY A 265 -0.66 16.28 -1.04
CA GLY A 265 -1.97 16.90 -1.00
C GLY A 265 -1.92 18.40 -0.65
N ASN A 266 -1.15 18.76 0.37
CA ASN A 266 -0.99 20.16 0.80
C ASN A 266 -0.32 21.03 -0.27
N ILE A 267 0.75 20.50 -0.90
CA ILE A 267 1.46 21.22 -1.98
C ILE A 267 0.50 21.48 -3.15
N MET A 268 -0.29 20.46 -3.54
CA MET A 268 -1.29 20.62 -4.60
C MET A 268 -2.40 21.60 -4.21
N ALA A 269 -2.84 21.59 -2.94
CA ALA A 269 -3.86 22.51 -2.43
C ALA A 269 -3.45 23.98 -2.58
N GLU A 270 -2.20 24.28 -2.25
CA GLU A 270 -1.62 25.62 -2.41
C GLU A 270 -1.44 25.98 -3.89
N GLY A 271 -0.94 25.03 -4.70
CA GLY A 271 -0.67 25.23 -6.13
C GLY A 271 -1.92 25.43 -6.98
N ARG A 272 -3.10 24.94 -6.54
CA ARG A 272 -4.35 25.01 -7.32
C ARG A 272 -4.80 26.46 -7.61
N ILE A 273 -4.49 27.42 -6.74
CA ILE A 273 -4.97 28.81 -6.84
C ILE A 273 -4.38 29.50 -8.07
N LEU A 274 -3.11 29.22 -8.38
CA LEU A 274 -2.38 29.84 -9.48
C LEU A 274 -1.99 28.84 -10.56
N PHE A 275 -2.73 27.73 -10.68
CA PHE A 275 -2.41 26.64 -11.59
C PHE A 275 -2.23 27.08 -13.04
N GLN A 276 -3.02 28.04 -13.51
CA GLN A 276 -2.96 28.54 -14.89
C GLN A 276 -1.62 29.25 -15.21
N ILE A 277 -0.98 29.85 -14.21
CA ILE A 277 0.25 30.62 -14.38
C ILE A 277 1.47 29.79 -13.92
N PHE A 278 1.34 29.05 -12.84
CA PHE A 278 2.42 28.26 -12.21
C PHE A 278 2.01 26.79 -12.06
N PRO A 279 1.83 26.05 -13.16
CA PRO A 279 1.33 24.67 -13.15
C PRO A 279 2.28 23.70 -12.42
N HIS A 280 3.56 24.01 -12.33
CA HIS A 280 4.59 23.18 -11.70
C HIS A 280 4.28 22.86 -10.21
N ASN A 281 3.64 23.80 -9.48
CA ASN A 281 3.27 23.62 -8.09
C ASN A 281 2.20 22.53 -7.87
N LEU A 282 1.44 22.19 -8.91
CA LEU A 282 0.45 21.11 -8.89
C LEU A 282 0.98 19.86 -9.58
N LEU A 283 1.70 20.01 -10.70
CA LEU A 283 2.12 18.88 -11.53
C LEU A 283 3.17 18.00 -10.85
N TYR A 284 4.20 18.57 -10.23
CA TYR A 284 5.25 17.77 -9.60
C TYR A 284 4.72 16.89 -8.47
N PRO A 285 4.05 17.42 -7.44
CA PRO A 285 3.49 16.55 -6.38
C PRO A 285 2.43 15.59 -6.93
N GLY A 286 1.63 16.00 -7.93
CA GLY A 286 0.67 15.15 -8.59
C GLY A 286 1.29 13.96 -9.33
N ILE A 287 2.43 14.14 -9.99
CA ILE A 287 3.18 13.05 -10.65
C ILE A 287 3.71 12.07 -9.60
N PHE A 288 4.32 12.56 -8.52
CA PHE A 288 4.83 11.70 -7.44
C PHE A 288 3.69 10.89 -6.80
N LEU A 289 2.56 11.52 -6.53
CA LEU A 289 1.35 10.86 -6.02
C LEU A 289 0.86 9.78 -6.99
N ALA A 290 0.66 10.12 -8.27
CA ALA A 290 0.14 9.21 -9.27
C ALA A 290 1.07 8.00 -9.51
N VAL A 291 2.38 8.24 -9.64
CA VAL A 291 3.39 7.19 -9.81
C VAL A 291 3.43 6.25 -8.60
N THR A 292 3.35 6.80 -7.39
CA THR A 292 3.35 5.99 -6.17
C THR A 292 2.10 5.11 -6.08
N ILE A 293 0.91 5.68 -6.30
CA ILE A 293 -0.36 4.92 -6.28
C ILE A 293 -0.34 3.82 -7.35
N LEU A 294 0.11 4.14 -8.57
CA LEU A 294 0.22 3.16 -9.64
C LEU A 294 1.17 2.02 -9.27
N ALA A 295 2.35 2.36 -8.72
CA ALA A 295 3.33 1.37 -8.31
C ALA A 295 2.81 0.43 -7.20
N VAL A 296 2.10 0.96 -6.20
CA VAL A 296 1.48 0.16 -5.14
C VAL A 296 0.42 -0.78 -5.71
N ASN A 297 -0.44 -0.29 -6.63
CA ASN A 297 -1.48 -1.12 -7.26
C ASN A 297 -0.87 -2.21 -8.14
N VAL A 298 0.11 -1.88 -9.00
CA VAL A 298 0.81 -2.85 -9.85
C VAL A 298 1.52 -3.92 -9.01
N LEU A 299 2.14 -3.51 -7.89
CA LEU A 299 2.72 -4.45 -6.93
C LEU A 299 1.64 -5.36 -6.33
N GLY A 300 0.51 -4.78 -5.92
CA GLY A 300 -0.62 -5.53 -5.35
C GLY A 300 -1.18 -6.58 -6.31
N ASP A 301 -1.38 -6.20 -7.57
CA ASP A 301 -1.83 -7.13 -8.62
C ASP A 301 -0.81 -8.25 -8.86
N GLY A 302 0.48 -7.92 -8.96
CA GLY A 302 1.53 -8.92 -9.09
C GLY A 302 1.65 -9.88 -7.89
N LEU A 303 1.45 -9.38 -6.67
CA LEU A 303 1.39 -10.21 -5.46
C LEU A 303 0.17 -11.12 -5.48
N ARG A 304 -0.98 -10.63 -5.90
CA ARG A 304 -2.20 -11.42 -6.06
C ARG A 304 -1.99 -12.58 -7.01
N ASP A 305 -1.46 -12.30 -8.21
CA ASP A 305 -1.21 -13.33 -9.24
C ASP A 305 -0.21 -14.38 -8.77
N THR A 306 0.81 -13.98 -8.01
CA THR A 306 1.85 -14.87 -7.52
C THR A 306 1.42 -15.71 -6.32
N LEU A 307 0.57 -15.14 -5.43
CA LEU A 307 0.12 -15.80 -4.21
C LEU A 307 -1.16 -16.62 -4.39
N ASP A 308 -1.85 -16.55 -5.56
CA ASP A 308 -3.03 -17.36 -5.83
C ASP A 308 -2.62 -18.82 -6.15
N PRO A 309 -3.02 -19.81 -5.31
CA PRO A 309 -2.66 -21.22 -5.52
C PRO A 309 -3.18 -21.81 -6.82
N ARG A 310 -4.22 -21.23 -7.42
CA ARG A 310 -4.81 -21.68 -8.68
C ARG A 310 -3.92 -21.35 -9.89
N MET A 311 -3.20 -20.25 -9.83
CA MET A 311 -2.26 -19.83 -10.87
C MET A 311 -0.96 -20.65 -10.82
N ALA A 312 -0.49 -21.03 -9.63
CA ALA A 312 0.70 -21.86 -9.46
C ALA A 312 0.57 -23.24 -10.16
N LYS A 313 -0.65 -23.79 -10.26
CA LYS A 313 -0.94 -25.06 -10.98
C LYS A 313 -0.97 -24.91 -12.52
N ARG A 314 -1.02 -23.71 -13.08
CA ARG A 314 -1.01 -23.49 -14.54
C ARG A 314 0.39 -23.22 -15.09
N LEU A 315 1.33 -22.92 -14.22
CA LEU A 315 2.73 -22.58 -14.59
C LEU A 315 3.72 -23.72 -14.30
N GLY A 316 3.29 -24.83 -13.74
CA GLY A 316 4.01 -26.09 -13.57
C GLY A 316 3.36 -27.22 -14.34
#